data_d21ae258eaac23d848da4a801d0f70fb
#
_entry.id   d21ae258eaac23d848da4a801d0f70fb
#
_cell.length_a   1.000
_cell.length_b   1.000
_cell.length_c   1.000
_cell.angle_alpha   90.00
_cell.angle_beta   90.00
_cell.angle_gamma   90.00
#
_symmetry.space_group_name_H-M   'P 1'
#
loop_
_entity.id
_entity.type
_entity.pdbx_description
1 polymer ?
#
loop_
_entity_poly.entity_id
_entity_poly.type
_entity_poly.pdbx_seq_one_letter_code
_entity_poly.pdbx_strand_id
1 'polypeptide(L)'
;IFKKPITYSEDIPAQLEPMIENADAQGNHMDVLIEKFFVKALQKGISFALIDSPKAVDVKTKADEQAQGIKPYITIINAENVTSWKTTTVNGQLILSQVKIREFIQVDDETNPYETKTIEQYRVLEIGTYQIWQNKEGKDILIEEGTTNLNFIPLVALNLENDEYFSAMPPFMDLAELNIAHYQIFSDSRHSAHIASVPMLKMFGFDAEELKSIVISANRAVTSTNTDATVEWLDYKGEGVAVNETLLAKIE
;
A
#
# COMPACT_ATOMS: atom_id res chain seq x y z
N ILE A 1 4.21 -18.08 -8.47
CA ILE A 1 4.00 -18.95 -7.30
C ILE A 1 2.60 -19.55 -7.39
N PHE A 2 1.53 -18.82 -7.45
CA PHE A 2 0.12 -19.29 -7.42
C PHE A 2 -0.47 -19.72 -8.78
N LYS A 3 0.33 -20.33 -9.67
CA LYS A 3 -0.16 -20.85 -10.97
C LYS A 3 -0.95 -22.15 -10.86
N LYS A 4 -0.87 -22.83 -9.73
CA LYS A 4 -1.62 -24.06 -9.44
C LYS A 4 -2.39 -23.84 -8.14
N PRO A 5 -3.59 -24.44 -7.98
CA PRO A 5 -4.33 -24.40 -6.73
C PRO A 5 -3.53 -25.06 -5.62
N ILE A 6 -3.81 -24.64 -4.41
CA ILE A 6 -3.20 -25.22 -3.21
C ILE A 6 -3.78 -26.62 -3.02
N THR A 7 -2.92 -27.58 -2.75
CA THR A 7 -3.35 -28.94 -2.45
C THR A 7 -3.51 -29.09 -0.94
N TYR A 8 -4.67 -29.57 -0.55
CA TYR A 8 -4.99 -29.87 0.85
C TYR A 8 -4.74 -31.34 1.14
N SER A 9 -4.42 -31.67 2.39
CA SER A 9 -4.31 -33.06 2.84
C SER A 9 -5.68 -33.75 2.76
N GLU A 10 -5.69 -35.03 2.43
CA GLU A 10 -6.91 -35.86 2.45
C GLU A 10 -7.52 -35.99 3.85
N ASP A 11 -6.75 -35.72 4.89
CA ASP A 11 -7.15 -35.82 6.30
C ASP A 11 -7.70 -34.53 6.90
N ILE A 12 -8.17 -33.58 6.07
CA ILE A 12 -8.78 -32.35 6.59
C ILE A 12 -10.07 -32.69 7.33
N PRO A 13 -10.22 -32.24 8.59
CA PRO A 13 -11.48 -32.39 9.31
C PRO A 13 -12.65 -31.79 8.52
N ALA A 14 -13.72 -32.54 8.32
CA ALA A 14 -14.91 -32.11 7.58
C ALA A 14 -15.50 -30.77 8.08
N GLN A 15 -15.19 -30.39 9.31
CA GLN A 15 -15.59 -29.09 9.90
C GLN A 15 -14.87 -27.89 9.26
N LEU A 16 -13.68 -28.09 8.66
CA LEU A 16 -12.89 -27.05 8.00
C LEU A 16 -13.19 -26.91 6.49
N GLU A 17 -13.82 -27.90 5.86
CA GLU A 17 -14.18 -27.82 4.44
C GLU A 17 -14.98 -26.57 4.08
N PRO A 18 -16.02 -26.17 4.85
CA PRO A 18 -16.76 -24.95 4.54
C PRO A 18 -15.94 -23.66 4.65
N MET A 19 -14.81 -23.70 5.42
CA MET A 19 -13.89 -22.59 5.56
C MET A 19 -12.94 -22.49 4.36
N ILE A 20 -12.67 -23.62 3.67
CA ILE A 20 -11.88 -23.61 2.44
C ILE A 20 -12.66 -22.91 1.32
N GLU A 21 -13.96 -23.23 1.18
CA GLU A 21 -14.83 -22.67 0.15
C GLU A 21 -15.15 -21.19 0.38
N ASN A 22 -15.25 -20.76 1.63
CA ASN A 22 -15.55 -19.38 2.01
C ASN A 22 -14.71 -18.99 3.24
N ALA A 23 -13.47 -18.61 2.98
CA ALA A 23 -12.48 -18.39 4.04
C ALA A 23 -12.67 -17.06 4.79
N ASP A 24 -13.20 -16.04 4.13
CA ASP A 24 -13.34 -14.67 4.66
C ASP A 24 -14.80 -14.28 4.97
N ALA A 25 -15.72 -15.21 4.92
CA ALA A 25 -17.17 -14.99 5.02
C ALA A 25 -17.75 -14.04 3.94
N GLN A 26 -16.99 -13.77 2.86
CA GLN A 26 -17.41 -12.94 1.72
C GLN A 26 -17.51 -13.74 0.42
N GLY A 27 -17.36 -15.07 0.49
CA GLY A 27 -17.42 -15.97 -0.66
C GLY A 27 -16.07 -16.21 -1.35
N ASN A 28 -14.95 -15.77 -0.77
CA ASN A 28 -13.64 -16.04 -1.33
C ASN A 28 -13.11 -17.39 -0.85
N HIS A 29 -12.65 -18.21 -1.81
CA HIS A 29 -11.96 -19.45 -1.54
C HIS A 29 -10.61 -19.20 -0.83
N MET A 30 -10.16 -20.17 -0.03
CA MET A 30 -8.91 -20.10 0.74
C MET A 30 -7.69 -19.78 -0.13
N ASP A 31 -7.62 -20.30 -1.36
CA ASP A 31 -6.51 -20.04 -2.29
C ASP A 31 -6.37 -18.54 -2.59
N VAL A 32 -7.50 -17.86 -2.83
CA VAL A 32 -7.53 -16.42 -3.10
C VAL A 32 -7.09 -15.63 -1.88
N LEU A 33 -7.50 -16.08 -0.70
CA LEU A 33 -7.14 -15.43 0.55
C LEU A 33 -5.64 -15.59 0.85
N ILE A 34 -5.07 -16.79 0.66
CA ILE A 34 -3.63 -17.04 0.85
C ILE A 34 -2.81 -16.25 -0.16
N GLU A 35 -3.25 -16.15 -1.42
CA GLU A 35 -2.59 -15.31 -2.42
C GLU A 35 -2.56 -13.85 -1.97
N LYS A 36 -3.69 -13.28 -1.55
CA LYS A 36 -3.77 -11.92 -1.02
C LYS A 36 -2.86 -11.72 0.18
N PHE A 37 -2.84 -12.68 1.10
CA PHE A 37 -2.00 -12.66 2.30
C PHE A 37 -0.52 -12.60 1.95
N PHE A 38 -0.08 -13.45 1.02
CA PHE A 38 1.30 -13.50 0.56
C PHE A 38 1.71 -12.24 -0.22
N VAL A 39 0.85 -11.74 -1.13
CA VAL A 39 1.14 -10.51 -1.89
C VAL A 39 1.30 -9.32 -0.95
N LYS A 40 0.47 -9.20 0.08
CA LYS A 40 0.62 -8.14 1.09
C LYS A 40 1.92 -8.28 1.88
N ALA A 41 2.32 -9.50 2.23
CA ALA A 41 3.62 -9.74 2.88
C ALA A 41 4.78 -9.35 1.97
N LEU A 42 4.73 -9.65 0.67
CA LEU A 42 5.75 -9.21 -0.31
C LEU A 42 5.85 -7.68 -0.40
N GLN A 43 4.73 -6.99 -0.33
CA GLN A 43 4.69 -5.52 -0.45
C GLN A 43 5.19 -4.79 0.80
N LYS A 44 4.93 -5.35 1.99
CA LYS A 44 5.15 -4.70 3.29
C LYS A 44 6.19 -5.39 4.17
N GLY A 45 6.75 -6.53 3.73
CA GLY A 45 7.62 -7.40 4.51
C GLY A 45 6.86 -8.35 5.43
N ILE A 46 5.71 -7.91 5.95
CA ILE A 46 4.85 -8.67 6.86
C ILE A 46 3.37 -8.45 6.54
N SER A 47 2.57 -9.47 6.76
CA SER A 47 1.12 -9.41 6.71
C SER A 47 0.53 -10.24 7.85
N PHE A 48 -0.70 -9.91 8.25
CA PHE A 48 -1.37 -10.57 9.37
C PHE A 48 -2.69 -11.18 8.92
N ALA A 49 -3.01 -12.35 9.47
CA ALA A 49 -4.30 -13.01 9.32
C ALA A 49 -4.91 -13.21 10.71
N LEU A 50 -6.05 -12.57 10.96
CA LEU A 50 -6.84 -12.74 12.17
C LEU A 50 -7.93 -13.76 11.92
N ILE A 51 -8.01 -14.77 12.77
CA ILE A 51 -9.13 -15.71 12.78
C ILE A 51 -10.16 -15.13 13.75
N ASP A 52 -11.32 -14.79 13.23
CA ASP A 52 -12.42 -14.18 13.97
C ASP A 52 -13.69 -15.03 13.81
N SER A 53 -14.68 -14.77 14.64
CA SER A 53 -15.97 -15.43 14.59
C SER A 53 -17.08 -14.40 14.78
N PRO A 54 -18.22 -14.52 14.08
CA PRO A 54 -19.38 -13.69 14.37
C PRO A 54 -19.81 -13.80 15.83
N LYS A 55 -20.36 -12.71 16.37
CA LYS A 55 -20.87 -12.72 17.74
C LYS A 55 -22.00 -13.74 17.88
N ALA A 56 -21.88 -14.60 18.85
CA ALA A 56 -22.95 -15.51 19.23
C ALA A 56 -23.96 -14.77 20.10
N VAL A 57 -25.23 -14.70 19.65
CA VAL A 57 -26.31 -14.13 20.46
C VAL A 57 -27.15 -15.30 20.98
N ASP A 58 -27.22 -15.45 22.30
CA ASP A 58 -28.01 -16.50 22.99
C ASP A 58 -27.76 -17.95 22.53
N VAL A 59 -26.54 -18.25 22.09
CA VAL A 59 -26.13 -19.61 21.66
C VAL A 59 -25.83 -20.46 22.89
N LYS A 60 -26.61 -21.52 23.07
CA LYS A 60 -26.45 -22.49 24.17
C LYS A 60 -26.01 -23.87 23.70
N THR A 61 -26.28 -24.17 22.43
CA THR A 61 -25.98 -25.50 21.85
C THR A 61 -25.30 -25.38 20.50
N LYS A 62 -24.61 -26.47 20.06
CA LYS A 62 -24.07 -26.56 18.69
C LYS A 62 -25.13 -26.44 17.61
N ALA A 63 -26.36 -26.82 17.90
CA ALA A 63 -27.48 -26.67 16.96
C ALA A 63 -27.87 -25.20 16.79
N ASP A 64 -27.83 -24.40 17.85
CA ASP A 64 -28.08 -22.97 17.79
C ASP A 64 -26.96 -22.25 16.99
N GLU A 65 -25.72 -22.68 17.20
CA GLU A 65 -24.54 -22.16 16.47
C GLU A 65 -24.67 -22.42 14.96
N GLN A 66 -25.07 -23.63 14.58
CA GLN A 66 -25.33 -23.99 13.19
C GLN A 66 -26.53 -23.25 12.58
N ALA A 67 -27.60 -23.08 13.36
CA ALA A 67 -28.80 -22.37 12.93
C ALA A 67 -28.53 -20.88 12.69
N GLN A 68 -27.65 -20.26 13.47
CA GLN A 68 -27.19 -18.86 13.28
C GLN A 68 -26.09 -18.72 12.23
N GLY A 69 -25.58 -19.82 11.67
CA GLY A 69 -24.51 -19.80 10.68
C GLY A 69 -23.19 -19.28 11.21
N ILE A 70 -22.96 -19.38 12.53
CA ILE A 70 -21.72 -18.92 13.15
C ILE A 70 -20.58 -19.85 12.73
N LYS A 71 -19.69 -19.31 11.91
CA LYS A 71 -18.48 -19.99 11.42
C LYS A 71 -17.30 -19.07 11.60
N PRO A 72 -16.14 -19.59 11.98
CA PRO A 72 -14.92 -18.80 11.98
C PRO A 72 -14.57 -18.37 10.55
N TYR A 73 -14.02 -17.19 10.41
CA TYR A 73 -13.53 -16.63 9.15
C TYR A 73 -12.17 -15.98 9.35
N ILE A 74 -11.45 -15.76 8.26
CA ILE A 74 -10.12 -15.16 8.27
C ILE A 74 -10.20 -13.76 7.70
N THR A 75 -9.70 -12.79 8.44
CA THR A 75 -9.53 -11.41 7.98
C THR A 75 -8.05 -11.10 7.81
N ILE A 76 -7.65 -10.64 6.62
CA ILE A 76 -6.28 -10.20 6.38
C ILE A 76 -6.14 -8.75 6.82
N ILE A 77 -5.21 -8.52 7.75
CA ILE A 77 -4.90 -7.22 8.32
C ILE A 77 -3.61 -6.70 7.69
N ASN A 78 -3.65 -5.47 7.19
CA ASN A 78 -2.47 -4.80 6.66
C ASN A 78 -1.48 -4.50 7.78
N ALA A 79 -0.19 -4.52 7.47
CA ALA A 79 0.89 -4.26 8.44
C ALA A 79 0.70 -2.92 9.17
N GLU A 80 0.31 -1.87 8.44
CA GLU A 80 0.07 -0.52 8.98
C GLU A 80 -1.10 -0.43 9.97
N ASN A 81 -1.95 -1.44 10.00
CA ASN A 81 -3.10 -1.49 10.90
C ASN A 81 -2.79 -2.18 12.24
N VAL A 82 -1.68 -2.89 12.34
CA VAL A 82 -1.17 -3.39 13.62
C VAL A 82 -0.32 -2.29 14.25
N THR A 83 -0.92 -1.51 15.14
CA THR A 83 -0.32 -0.27 15.65
C THR A 83 0.55 -0.47 16.89
N SER A 84 0.32 -1.55 17.63
CA SER A 84 1.10 -1.87 18.83
C SER A 84 0.94 -3.35 19.19
N TRP A 85 1.98 -3.94 19.76
CA TRP A 85 1.94 -5.30 20.29
C TRP A 85 2.83 -5.44 21.52
N LYS A 86 2.53 -6.43 22.33
CA LYS A 86 3.37 -6.87 23.46
C LYS A 86 3.55 -8.37 23.40
N THR A 87 4.72 -8.80 23.79
CA THR A 87 5.07 -10.21 23.88
C THR A 87 5.41 -10.59 25.33
N THR A 88 5.24 -11.84 25.65
CA THR A 88 5.67 -12.41 26.93
C THR A 88 6.34 -13.75 26.68
N THR A 89 7.21 -14.17 27.60
CA THR A 89 7.89 -15.45 27.50
C THR A 89 7.18 -16.47 28.40
N VAL A 90 6.66 -17.52 27.80
CA VAL A 90 6.05 -18.65 28.51
C VAL A 90 6.78 -19.93 28.14
N ASN A 91 7.29 -20.66 29.13
CA ASN A 91 8.06 -21.88 28.93
C ASN A 91 9.24 -21.73 27.94
N GLY A 92 9.90 -20.55 27.94
CA GLY A 92 11.02 -20.28 27.04
C GLY A 92 10.63 -19.91 25.61
N GLN A 93 9.35 -19.82 25.31
CA GLN A 93 8.84 -19.38 24.01
C GLN A 93 8.25 -17.97 24.11
N LEU A 94 8.57 -17.14 23.14
CA LEU A 94 8.00 -15.81 23.00
C LEU A 94 6.61 -15.93 22.38
N ILE A 95 5.59 -15.45 23.09
CA ILE A 95 4.21 -15.46 22.64
C ILE A 95 3.63 -14.04 22.62
N LEU A 96 2.68 -13.80 21.74
CA LEU A 96 1.93 -12.55 21.69
C LEU A 96 0.99 -12.47 22.90
N SER A 97 1.15 -11.44 23.73
CA SER A 97 0.31 -11.22 24.93
C SER A 97 -0.74 -10.14 24.72
N GLN A 98 -0.48 -9.16 23.86
CA GLN A 98 -1.43 -8.11 23.51
C GLN A 98 -1.15 -7.64 22.08
N VAL A 99 -2.20 -7.28 21.34
CA VAL A 99 -2.10 -6.58 20.06
C VAL A 99 -3.19 -5.54 19.93
N LYS A 100 -2.84 -4.36 19.38
CA LYS A 100 -3.77 -3.27 19.05
C LYS A 100 -3.86 -3.16 17.54
N ILE A 101 -5.08 -3.33 17.01
CA ILE A 101 -5.38 -3.32 15.59
C ILE A 101 -6.28 -2.13 15.30
N ARG A 102 -5.92 -1.31 14.32
CA ARG A 102 -6.75 -0.25 13.79
C ARG A 102 -7.71 -0.81 12.76
N GLU A 103 -8.97 -0.50 12.88
CA GLU A 103 -10.03 -0.93 11.97
C GLU A 103 -10.84 0.26 11.48
N PHE A 104 -11.35 0.15 10.25
CA PHE A 104 -12.26 1.12 9.67
C PHE A 104 -13.58 0.42 9.40
N ILE A 105 -14.61 0.83 10.11
CA ILE A 105 -15.96 0.28 9.95
C ILE A 105 -16.86 1.29 9.25
N GLN A 106 -17.76 0.80 8.40
CA GLN A 106 -18.83 1.61 7.83
C GLN A 106 -20.07 1.49 8.71
N VAL A 107 -20.63 2.64 9.06
CA VAL A 107 -21.89 2.74 9.78
C VAL A 107 -22.84 3.63 8.99
N ASP A 108 -24.12 3.36 9.07
CA ASP A 108 -25.13 4.20 8.42
C ASP A 108 -25.12 5.61 9.02
N ASP A 109 -25.28 6.62 8.18
CA ASP A 109 -25.42 7.99 8.63
C ASP A 109 -26.82 8.18 9.26
N GLU A 110 -26.86 8.68 10.47
CA GLU A 110 -28.12 8.95 11.20
C GLU A 110 -29.01 9.97 10.49
N THR A 111 -28.41 10.85 9.68
CA THR A 111 -29.13 11.93 8.98
C THR A 111 -29.53 11.59 7.56
N ASN A 112 -28.84 10.66 6.90
CA ASN A 112 -29.11 10.24 5.54
C ASN A 112 -28.98 8.72 5.40
N PRO A 113 -30.12 7.99 5.23
CA PRO A 113 -30.10 6.53 5.18
C PRO A 113 -29.44 5.95 3.92
N TYR A 114 -29.05 6.79 2.96
CA TYR A 114 -28.33 6.38 1.73
C TYR A 114 -26.83 6.65 1.80
N GLU A 115 -26.34 7.21 2.91
CA GLU A 115 -24.93 7.51 3.12
C GLU A 115 -24.37 6.67 4.26
N THR A 116 -23.11 6.30 4.14
CA THR A 116 -22.37 5.61 5.19
C THR A 116 -21.20 6.47 5.64
N LYS A 117 -20.94 6.48 6.95
CA LYS A 117 -19.76 7.09 7.56
C LYS A 117 -18.73 6.02 7.89
N THR A 118 -17.47 6.31 7.58
CA THR A 118 -16.37 5.47 8.04
C THR A 118 -15.92 5.92 9.41
N ILE A 119 -15.97 5.02 10.38
CA ILE A 119 -15.49 5.24 11.74
C ILE A 119 -14.21 4.48 11.95
N GLU A 120 -13.19 5.15 12.48
CA GLU A 120 -11.96 4.54 12.94
C GLU A 120 -12.17 3.97 14.35
N GLN A 121 -11.79 2.71 14.53
CA GLN A 121 -11.80 2.06 15.82
C GLN A 121 -10.52 1.26 16.06
N TYR A 122 -10.28 0.94 17.31
CA TYR A 122 -9.14 0.13 17.73
C TYR A 122 -9.64 -1.11 18.45
N ARG A 123 -9.27 -2.26 17.91
CA ARG A 123 -9.48 -3.56 18.57
C ARG A 123 -8.22 -3.92 19.33
N VAL A 124 -8.34 -4.10 20.62
CA VAL A 124 -7.26 -4.60 21.48
C VAL A 124 -7.57 -6.05 21.82
N LEU A 125 -6.68 -6.93 21.44
CA LEU A 125 -6.77 -8.37 21.75
C LEU A 125 -5.72 -8.70 22.80
N GLU A 126 -6.15 -9.40 23.84
CA GLU A 126 -5.30 -10.00 24.86
C GLU A 126 -5.64 -11.49 24.99
N ILE A 127 -4.83 -12.24 25.69
CA ILE A 127 -5.11 -13.66 25.90
C ILE A 127 -6.40 -13.80 26.73
N GLY A 128 -7.44 -14.36 26.10
CA GLY A 128 -8.74 -14.59 26.74
C GLY A 128 -9.68 -13.37 26.77
N THR A 129 -9.28 -12.20 26.30
CA THR A 129 -10.13 -10.99 26.31
C THR A 129 -9.97 -10.15 25.05
N TYR A 130 -10.97 -9.33 24.75
CA TYR A 130 -10.89 -8.31 23.71
C TYR A 130 -11.61 -7.04 24.13
N GLN A 131 -11.19 -5.91 23.58
CA GLN A 131 -11.80 -4.60 23.76
C GLN A 131 -11.87 -3.86 22.43
N ILE A 132 -12.93 -3.09 22.21
CA ILE A 132 -13.11 -2.21 21.06
C ILE A 132 -13.23 -0.77 21.55
N TRP A 133 -12.36 0.09 21.07
CA TRP A 133 -12.26 1.48 21.42
C TRP A 133 -12.52 2.38 20.21
N GLN A 134 -13.24 3.46 20.38
CA GLN A 134 -13.40 4.51 19.38
C GLN A 134 -12.96 5.85 19.94
N ASN A 135 -12.32 6.67 19.10
CA ASN A 135 -12.04 8.04 19.47
C ASN A 135 -13.24 8.92 19.09
N LYS A 136 -13.87 9.52 20.08
CA LYS A 136 -14.94 10.51 19.89
C LYS A 136 -14.51 11.82 20.54
N GLU A 137 -14.42 12.89 19.73
CA GLU A 137 -14.06 14.23 20.18
C GLU A 137 -12.74 14.31 20.97
N GLY A 138 -11.74 13.50 20.56
CA GLY A 138 -10.42 13.46 21.20
C GLY A 138 -10.36 12.63 22.50
N LYS A 139 -11.43 11.89 22.84
CA LYS A 139 -11.46 10.95 23.97
C LYS A 139 -11.64 9.53 23.46
N ASP A 140 -10.83 8.61 23.99
CA ASP A 140 -11.01 7.19 23.73
C ASP A 140 -12.13 6.64 24.60
N ILE A 141 -13.16 6.09 23.94
CA ILE A 141 -14.34 5.53 24.58
C ILE A 141 -14.35 4.03 24.30
N LEU A 142 -14.48 3.24 25.36
CA LEU A 142 -14.71 1.81 25.27
C LEU A 142 -16.12 1.56 24.76
N ILE A 143 -16.22 0.95 23.58
CA ILE A 143 -17.51 0.63 22.93
C ILE A 143 -17.97 -0.75 23.33
N GLU A 144 -17.01 -1.68 23.41
CA GLU A 144 -17.31 -3.08 23.66
C GLU A 144 -16.12 -3.78 24.33
N GLU A 145 -16.42 -4.72 25.19
CA GLU A 145 -15.44 -5.67 25.75
C GLU A 145 -16.06 -7.05 25.87
N GLY A 146 -15.21 -8.06 25.86
CA GLY A 146 -15.66 -9.43 26.00
C GLY A 146 -14.52 -10.39 26.34
N THR A 147 -14.92 -11.63 26.62
CA THR A 147 -13.99 -12.71 26.91
C THR A 147 -14.02 -13.78 25.82
N THR A 148 -12.89 -14.39 25.56
CA THR A 148 -12.76 -15.55 24.68
C THR A 148 -12.24 -16.73 25.51
N ASN A 149 -12.56 -17.96 25.08
CA ASN A 149 -12.02 -19.16 25.72
C ASN A 149 -10.65 -19.57 25.15
N LEU A 150 -10.00 -18.66 24.40
CA LEU A 150 -8.71 -18.92 23.78
C LEU A 150 -7.58 -18.59 24.75
N ASN A 151 -6.60 -19.46 24.83
CA ASN A 151 -5.37 -19.26 25.59
C ASN A 151 -4.25 -18.64 24.77
N PHE A 152 -4.56 -18.13 23.59
CA PHE A 152 -3.68 -17.43 22.66
C PHE A 152 -4.47 -16.38 21.87
N ILE A 153 -3.76 -15.41 21.29
CA ILE A 153 -4.36 -14.44 20.37
C ILE A 153 -4.39 -15.05 18.97
N PRO A 154 -5.57 -15.18 18.31
CA PRO A 154 -5.72 -15.88 17.03
C PRO A 154 -5.24 -15.01 15.85
N LEU A 155 -4.06 -14.42 15.95
CA LEU A 155 -3.40 -13.61 14.94
C LEU A 155 -2.15 -14.32 14.44
N VAL A 156 -2.12 -14.63 13.15
CA VAL A 156 -0.99 -15.27 12.48
C VAL A 156 -0.26 -14.21 11.65
N ALA A 157 1.04 -14.11 11.83
CA ALA A 157 1.90 -13.24 11.02
C ALA A 157 2.61 -14.07 9.95
N LEU A 158 2.60 -13.60 8.71
CA LEU A 158 3.49 -14.05 7.65
C LEU A 158 4.61 -13.01 7.53
N ASN A 159 5.76 -13.33 8.10
CA ASN A 159 6.98 -12.56 8.02
C ASN A 159 7.89 -13.19 6.97
N LEU A 160 8.40 -12.42 6.01
CA LEU A 160 9.26 -12.93 4.96
C LEU A 160 10.75 -12.86 5.33
N GLU A 161 11.11 -11.98 6.26
CA GLU A 161 12.43 -11.86 6.84
C GLU A 161 12.32 -11.96 8.36
N ASN A 162 12.89 -12.99 8.93
CA ASN A 162 12.69 -13.36 10.34
C ASN A 162 13.70 -12.72 11.29
N ASP A 163 13.85 -11.40 11.28
CA ASP A 163 14.82 -10.77 12.17
C ASP A 163 14.26 -10.49 13.57
N GLU A 164 12.99 -10.06 13.66
CA GLU A 164 12.36 -9.73 14.93
C GLU A 164 10.88 -10.08 14.94
N TYR A 165 10.30 -10.17 16.14
CA TYR A 165 8.88 -10.45 16.31
C TYR A 165 8.05 -9.26 15.76
N PHE A 166 7.23 -9.52 14.73
CA PHE A 166 6.41 -8.52 14.01
C PHE A 166 7.19 -7.37 13.38
N SER A 167 8.47 -7.56 13.13
CA SER A 167 9.31 -6.61 12.38
C SER A 167 9.81 -7.27 11.11
N ALA A 168 9.71 -6.59 9.98
CA ALA A 168 10.21 -7.09 8.71
C ALA A 168 10.48 -5.94 7.74
N MET A 169 11.48 -6.11 6.92
CA MET A 169 11.76 -5.22 5.79
C MET A 169 11.07 -5.77 4.53
N PRO A 170 10.42 -4.91 3.71
CA PRO A 170 9.89 -5.35 2.44
C PRO A 170 11.00 -5.89 1.52
N PRO A 171 10.89 -7.12 0.97
CA PRO A 171 11.96 -7.73 0.17
C PRO A 171 12.24 -7.00 -1.15
N PHE A 172 11.33 -6.12 -1.60
CA PHE A 172 11.49 -5.31 -2.82
C PHE A 172 11.81 -3.85 -2.52
N MET A 173 12.30 -3.51 -1.33
CA MET A 173 12.61 -2.12 -0.97
C MET A 173 13.68 -1.53 -1.88
N ASP A 174 14.77 -2.25 -2.10
CA ASP A 174 15.85 -1.83 -3.00
C ASP A 174 15.36 -1.60 -4.43
N LEU A 175 14.46 -2.47 -4.91
CA LEU A 175 13.85 -2.33 -6.23
C LEU A 175 12.95 -1.09 -6.31
N ALA A 176 12.21 -0.79 -5.24
CA ALA A 176 11.38 0.41 -5.17
C ALA A 176 12.23 1.69 -5.19
N GLU A 177 13.33 1.73 -4.45
CA GLU A 177 14.28 2.85 -4.45
C GLU A 177 14.94 3.04 -5.83
N LEU A 178 15.34 1.93 -6.46
CA LEU A 178 15.89 1.96 -7.82
C LEU A 178 14.88 2.49 -8.83
N ASN A 179 13.61 2.10 -8.71
CA ASN A 179 12.55 2.59 -9.60
C ASN A 179 12.28 4.10 -9.41
N ILE A 180 12.36 4.60 -8.18
CA ILE A 180 12.26 6.05 -7.90
C ILE A 180 13.43 6.80 -8.55
N ALA A 181 14.66 6.31 -8.40
CA ALA A 181 15.84 6.89 -9.00
C ALA A 181 15.74 6.89 -10.54
N HIS A 182 15.28 5.79 -11.13
CA HIS A 182 15.02 5.70 -12.57
C HIS A 182 13.99 6.74 -13.04
N TYR A 183 12.88 6.87 -12.33
CA TYR A 183 11.85 7.86 -12.64
C TYR A 183 12.39 9.30 -12.60
N GLN A 184 13.19 9.64 -11.60
CA GLN A 184 13.81 10.97 -11.46
C GLN A 184 14.74 11.27 -12.64
N ILE A 185 15.67 10.35 -12.94
CA ILE A 185 16.62 10.50 -14.06
C ILE A 185 15.87 10.61 -15.40
N PHE A 186 14.84 9.79 -15.61
CA PHE A 186 14.03 9.83 -16.83
C PHE A 186 13.28 11.16 -16.97
N SER A 187 12.73 11.70 -15.87
CA SER A 187 12.06 13.00 -15.85
C SER A 187 13.03 14.13 -16.22
N ASP A 188 14.22 14.13 -15.62
CA ASP A 188 15.27 15.12 -15.90
C ASP A 188 15.77 15.02 -17.34
N SER A 189 15.91 13.80 -17.87
CA SER A 189 16.28 13.57 -19.26
C SER A 189 15.24 14.15 -20.23
N ARG A 190 13.96 13.90 -19.99
CA ARG A 190 12.87 14.48 -20.79
C ARG A 190 12.84 16.00 -20.71
N HIS A 191 13.03 16.58 -19.54
CA HIS A 191 13.08 18.03 -19.37
C HIS A 191 14.27 18.65 -20.13
N SER A 192 15.46 18.06 -19.97
CA SER A 192 16.67 18.49 -20.69
C SER A 192 16.52 18.36 -22.20
N ALA A 193 15.94 17.27 -22.69
CA ALA A 193 15.66 17.07 -24.11
C ALA A 193 14.64 18.09 -24.63
N HIS A 194 13.62 18.44 -23.85
CA HIS A 194 12.66 19.48 -24.22
C HIS A 194 13.34 20.84 -24.38
N ILE A 195 14.18 21.24 -23.41
CA ILE A 195 14.94 22.49 -23.49
C ILE A 195 15.90 22.47 -24.70
N ALA A 196 16.61 21.35 -24.90
CA ALA A 196 17.55 21.20 -26.01
C ALA A 196 16.87 21.24 -27.37
N SER A 197 15.60 20.84 -27.47
CA SER A 197 14.83 20.84 -28.71
C SER A 197 14.27 22.19 -29.11
N VAL A 198 14.29 23.17 -28.21
CA VAL A 198 13.77 24.52 -28.48
C VAL A 198 14.94 25.41 -29.00
N PRO A 199 14.99 25.68 -30.29
CA PRO A 199 16.04 26.56 -30.83
C PRO A 199 15.90 27.96 -30.30
N MET A 200 16.97 28.57 -29.80
CA MET A 200 17.03 29.95 -29.40
C MET A 200 17.76 30.78 -30.45
N LEU A 201 17.15 31.84 -30.90
CA LEU A 201 17.77 32.79 -31.81
C LEU A 201 18.50 33.86 -30.99
N LYS A 202 19.81 33.97 -31.20
CA LYS A 202 20.66 34.99 -30.61
C LYS A 202 20.88 36.09 -31.63
N MET A 203 20.59 37.32 -31.26
CA MET A 203 20.67 38.48 -32.14
C MET A 203 21.48 39.60 -31.46
N PHE A 204 22.52 40.07 -32.11
CA PHE A 204 23.31 41.21 -31.63
C PHE A 204 23.36 42.32 -32.67
N GLY A 205 23.53 43.56 -32.21
CA GLY A 205 23.68 44.72 -33.06
C GLY A 205 22.40 45.24 -33.71
N PHE A 206 21.23 44.79 -33.24
CA PHE A 206 19.91 45.28 -33.69
C PHE A 206 19.42 46.38 -32.77
N ASP A 207 18.84 47.42 -33.36
CA ASP A 207 18.20 48.48 -32.60
C ASP A 207 16.83 48.06 -32.05
N ALA A 208 16.39 48.76 -30.99
CA ALA A 208 15.11 48.41 -30.32
C ALA A 208 13.89 48.50 -31.25
N GLU A 209 13.92 49.38 -32.25
CA GLU A 209 12.84 49.50 -33.24
C GLU A 209 12.88 48.39 -34.28
N GLU A 210 14.08 47.93 -34.69
CA GLU A 210 14.27 46.77 -35.57
C GLU A 210 13.75 45.48 -34.89
N LEU A 211 14.07 45.30 -33.61
CA LEU A 211 13.63 44.13 -32.83
C LEU A 211 12.10 44.02 -32.76
N LYS A 212 11.37 45.12 -32.68
CA LYS A 212 9.90 45.14 -32.66
C LYS A 212 9.28 44.66 -33.98
N SER A 213 9.98 44.86 -35.09
CA SER A 213 9.51 44.55 -36.44
C SER A 213 9.90 43.16 -36.93
N ILE A 214 10.76 42.46 -36.19
CA ILE A 214 11.27 41.14 -36.57
C ILE A 214 10.19 40.07 -36.38
N VAL A 215 9.86 39.39 -37.48
CA VAL A 215 9.00 38.22 -37.49
C VAL A 215 9.85 37.03 -37.93
N ILE A 216 10.05 36.08 -36.99
CA ILE A 216 10.79 34.85 -37.29
C ILE A 216 9.85 33.87 -37.98
N SER A 217 10.12 33.58 -39.24
CA SER A 217 9.36 32.60 -40.02
C SER A 217 10.26 31.91 -41.05
N ALA A 218 9.87 30.75 -41.53
CA ALA A 218 10.64 29.95 -42.49
C ALA A 218 10.88 30.69 -43.85
N ASN A 219 10.05 31.68 -44.18
CA ASN A 219 10.05 32.35 -45.48
C ASN A 219 10.47 33.81 -45.39
N ARG A 220 11.06 34.27 -44.28
CA ARG A 220 11.41 35.67 -44.08
C ARG A 220 12.84 35.81 -43.56
N ALA A 221 13.66 36.56 -44.28
CA ALA A 221 14.99 36.91 -43.82
C ALA A 221 14.92 38.01 -42.76
N VAL A 222 15.77 37.90 -41.74
CA VAL A 222 16.01 38.97 -40.78
C VAL A 222 17.07 39.90 -41.36
N THR A 223 16.78 41.17 -41.47
CA THR A 223 17.69 42.19 -41.99
C THR A 223 17.88 43.29 -40.95
N SER A 224 19.08 43.86 -40.90
CA SER A 224 19.41 45.03 -40.09
C SER A 224 20.11 46.08 -40.96
N THR A 225 20.00 47.34 -40.57
CA THR A 225 20.76 48.46 -41.14
C THR A 225 22.20 48.51 -40.66
N ASN A 226 22.51 47.82 -39.56
CA ASN A 226 23.83 47.69 -38.98
C ASN A 226 24.61 46.54 -39.66
N THR A 227 25.78 46.85 -40.27
CA THR A 227 26.65 45.87 -40.94
C THR A 227 27.31 44.88 -39.97
N ASP A 228 27.40 45.22 -38.70
CA ASP A 228 27.97 44.37 -37.68
C ASP A 228 26.94 43.51 -36.92
N ALA A 229 25.65 43.61 -37.38
CA ALA A 229 24.61 42.77 -36.77
C ALA A 229 24.82 41.29 -37.08
N THR A 230 24.69 40.48 -36.07
CA THR A 230 24.80 39.01 -36.19
C THR A 230 23.54 38.34 -35.71
N VAL A 231 23.15 37.29 -36.42
CA VAL A 231 22.02 36.41 -36.10
C VAL A 231 22.52 34.99 -36.13
N GLU A 232 22.45 34.33 -34.99
CA GLU A 232 22.93 32.95 -34.84
C GLU A 232 21.90 32.10 -34.08
N TRP A 233 21.77 30.85 -34.46
CA TRP A 233 21.06 29.89 -33.65
C TRP A 233 21.97 29.41 -32.52
N LEU A 234 21.47 29.49 -31.29
CA LEU A 234 22.16 28.95 -30.14
C LEU A 234 21.78 27.46 -30.04
N ASP A 235 22.73 26.59 -30.37
CA ASP A 235 22.57 25.16 -30.22
C ASP A 235 22.95 24.73 -28.81
N TYR A 236 22.03 24.00 -28.16
CA TYR A 236 22.31 23.35 -26.91
C TYR A 236 23.15 22.10 -27.17
N LYS A 237 24.34 22.02 -26.60
CA LYS A 237 25.28 20.90 -26.85
C LYS A 237 24.85 19.55 -26.30
N GLY A 238 23.76 19.50 -25.52
CA GLY A 238 23.15 18.25 -25.08
C GLY A 238 23.95 17.39 -24.11
N GLU A 239 25.03 17.93 -23.53
CA GLU A 239 25.93 17.14 -22.64
C GLU A 239 25.18 16.54 -21.45
N GLY A 240 24.19 17.26 -20.89
CA GLY A 240 23.35 16.75 -19.80
C GLY A 240 22.44 15.59 -20.22
N VAL A 241 21.97 15.58 -21.47
CA VAL A 241 21.13 14.47 -22.01
C VAL A 241 21.95 13.19 -22.12
N ALA A 242 23.18 13.27 -22.65
CA ALA A 242 24.07 12.12 -22.78
C ALA A 242 24.48 11.53 -21.41
N VAL A 243 24.66 12.36 -20.40
CA VAL A 243 24.91 11.89 -19.01
C VAL A 243 23.70 11.13 -18.47
N ASN A 244 22.49 11.66 -18.63
CA ASN A 244 21.27 11.03 -18.15
C ASN A 244 21.01 9.69 -18.89
N GLU A 245 21.23 9.60 -20.20
CA GLU A 245 21.13 8.35 -20.96
C GLU A 245 22.13 7.30 -20.46
N THR A 246 23.35 7.72 -20.12
CA THR A 246 24.35 6.82 -19.55
C THR A 246 23.95 6.30 -18.18
N LEU A 247 23.32 7.15 -17.36
CA LEU A 247 22.81 6.75 -16.04
C LEU A 247 21.61 5.80 -16.15
N LEU A 248 20.69 6.05 -17.08
CA LEU A 248 19.55 5.16 -17.33
C LEU A 248 20.02 3.77 -17.76
N ALA A 249 20.98 3.69 -18.71
CA ALA A 249 21.54 2.43 -19.18
C ALA A 249 22.29 1.62 -18.10
N LYS A 250 22.65 2.21 -16.97
CA LYS A 250 23.26 1.50 -15.82
C LYS A 250 22.22 0.95 -14.85
N ILE A 251 21.00 1.43 -14.92
CA ILE A 251 19.88 1.03 -14.05
C ILE A 251 19.07 -0.11 -14.71
N GLU A 252 19.03 -0.16 -16.05
CA GLU A 252 18.46 -1.29 -16.80
C GLU A 252 19.31 -2.57 -16.69
#